data_a174f80d6f049444e67af8a8405f9177
#
_entry.id   a174f80d6f049444e67af8a8405f9177
#
_cell.length_a   1.000
_cell.length_b   1.000
_cell.length_c   1.000
_cell.angle_alpha   90.00
_cell.angle_beta   90.00
_cell.angle_gamma   90.00
#
_symmetry.space_group_name_H-M   'P 1'
#
loop_
_entity.id
_entity.type
_entity.pdbx_description
1 polymer ?
#
loop_
_entity_poly.entity_id
_entity_poly.type
_entity_poly.pdbx_seq_one_letter_code
_entity_poly.pdbx_strand_id
1 'polypeptide(L)'
;MRQRGRFWGGLWVLLMVPMAVGQPTLGQTLQPAPEGRATAPPPLRPLPAADQAQVWSSLPWPPDRQPLLQAIDRSLTYLASPKAAEDYQNYRLPEISRDRVWRSLQRLRQLVQTSPSQAAFRAALAAEFELYQATGGDGQGTVAFTGYFEPHFRASPVPTAEYRYPLYRRPVDLEAWPQPHPTRVDLEGVDGLQGSQGALAGLELVWLASRLEAFLVQVQGSAKLVLPDGGVMAVGYAGRTDYPYTSIGRALVEDGKIPAGELSLPRLMAYFAEHPDQLDTYLPRNPRFIFFQETPGGDPVGSLRVPVTAGYSIATDKSLMPPGAIALVQFPLPQSVPGQGWIDQTTTRLVLDQDAGGAILGPGRVDLFVGSGPEAGAIAGRLYGPGQLFYLLLRP
;
A
#
# COMPACT_ATOMS: atom_id res chain seq x y z
N MET A 1 -44.76 25.73 -10.37
CA MET A 1 -44.66 25.01 -9.09
C MET A 1 -43.33 24.26 -9.07
N ARG A 2 -42.35 24.77 -8.31
CA ARG A 2 -41.00 24.25 -8.20
C ARG A 2 -40.93 23.48 -6.88
N GLN A 3 -40.71 22.15 -6.91
CA GLN A 3 -40.33 21.37 -5.75
C GLN A 3 -38.80 21.32 -5.64
N ARG A 4 -38.29 21.84 -4.53
CA ARG A 4 -36.87 21.74 -4.12
C ARG A 4 -36.68 20.45 -3.32
N GLY A 5 -35.90 19.52 -3.85
CA GLY A 5 -35.40 18.36 -3.11
C GLY A 5 -34.27 18.81 -2.16
N ARG A 6 -34.44 18.53 -0.86
CA ARG A 6 -33.40 18.75 0.17
C ARG A 6 -32.44 17.58 0.17
N PHE A 7 -31.18 17.82 -0.21
CA PHE A 7 -30.08 16.91 0.08
C PHE A 7 -29.67 17.07 1.54
N TRP A 8 -29.70 15.98 2.30
CA TRP A 8 -29.09 15.86 3.61
C TRP A 8 -27.65 15.41 3.42
N GLY A 9 -26.70 16.34 3.55
CA GLY A 9 -25.29 16.05 3.69
C GLY A 9 -24.98 15.68 5.14
N GLY A 10 -24.71 14.41 5.41
CA GLY A 10 -24.21 13.96 6.69
C GLY A 10 -22.74 14.35 6.88
N LEU A 11 -22.50 15.35 7.70
CA LEU A 11 -21.18 15.83 8.11
C LEU A 11 -20.60 14.87 9.16
N TRP A 12 -19.70 13.97 8.79
CA TRP A 12 -18.91 13.18 9.73
C TRP A 12 -17.67 13.96 10.13
N VAL A 13 -17.78 14.66 11.27
CA VAL A 13 -16.67 15.32 11.95
C VAL A 13 -15.84 14.23 12.64
N LEU A 14 -14.63 13.99 12.18
CA LEU A 14 -13.63 13.23 12.92
C LEU A 14 -13.12 14.11 14.07
N LEU A 15 -13.59 13.85 15.28
CA LEU A 15 -13.06 14.42 16.52
C LEU A 15 -11.63 13.91 16.74
N MET A 16 -10.65 14.74 16.47
CA MET A 16 -9.30 14.58 16.99
C MET A 16 -9.26 15.14 18.40
N VAL A 17 -8.95 14.28 19.37
CA VAL A 17 -8.61 14.68 20.75
C VAL A 17 -7.18 15.20 20.72
N PRO A 18 -6.89 16.44 21.15
CA PRO A 18 -5.53 16.92 21.28
C PRO A 18 -4.88 16.30 22.52
N MET A 19 -3.80 15.55 22.35
CA MET A 19 -2.93 15.22 23.48
C MET A 19 -2.12 16.47 23.86
N ALA A 20 -2.46 17.03 25.03
CA ALA A 20 -1.66 18.06 25.66
C ALA A 20 -0.33 17.47 26.14
N VAL A 21 0.77 18.02 25.62
CA VAL A 21 2.12 17.74 26.11
C VAL A 21 2.31 18.58 27.37
N GLY A 22 2.14 17.93 28.54
CA GLY A 22 2.50 18.51 29.84
C GLY A 22 3.99 18.40 30.07
N GLN A 23 4.64 19.52 30.42
CA GLN A 23 6.03 19.54 30.90
C GLN A 23 6.17 18.79 32.24
N PRO A 24 7.28 18.08 32.49
CA PRO A 24 7.45 17.36 33.74
C PRO A 24 7.83 18.35 34.86
N THR A 25 6.99 18.50 35.86
CA THR A 25 7.32 19.06 37.15
C THR A 25 8.01 17.99 38.00
N LEU A 26 9.20 18.29 38.49
CA LEU A 26 9.96 17.48 39.45
C LEU A 26 9.18 17.35 40.78
N GLY A 27 8.91 16.12 41.19
CA GLY A 27 8.49 15.78 42.53
C GLY A 27 7.10 15.09 42.62
N GLN A 28 7.02 13.86 42.16
CA GLN A 28 5.96 12.93 42.62
C GLN A 28 6.56 11.53 42.82
N THR A 29 6.36 11.00 44.05
CA THR A 29 6.60 9.64 44.45
C THR A 29 5.97 8.63 43.50
N LEU A 30 6.72 7.65 43.04
CA LEU A 30 6.28 6.53 42.22
C LEU A 30 5.13 5.78 42.92
N GLN A 31 3.91 5.97 42.46
CA GLN A 31 2.84 5.02 42.68
C GLN A 31 3.02 3.82 41.75
N PRO A 32 2.75 2.57 42.22
CA PRO A 32 2.79 1.40 41.35
C PRO A 32 1.79 1.57 40.21
N ALA A 33 2.23 1.27 38.98
CA ALA A 33 1.38 1.33 37.80
C ALA A 33 0.15 0.45 37.98
N PRO A 34 -1.05 0.90 37.54
CA PRO A 34 -2.25 0.07 37.57
C PRO A 34 -2.02 -1.17 36.68
N GLU A 35 -2.12 -2.34 37.28
CA GLU A 35 -2.22 -3.63 36.59
C GLU A 35 -3.50 -3.62 35.76
N GLY A 36 -3.36 -3.65 34.43
CA GLY A 36 -4.49 -3.70 33.51
C GLY A 36 -4.29 -2.90 32.23
N ARG A 37 -3.15 -3.10 31.52
CA ARG A 37 -3.09 -2.70 30.12
C ARG A 37 -4.07 -3.59 29.37
N ALA A 38 -5.25 -3.05 29.02
CA ALA A 38 -6.13 -3.69 28.06
C ALA A 38 -5.31 -4.05 26.83
N THR A 39 -5.10 -5.34 26.58
CA THR A 39 -4.41 -5.81 25.39
C THR A 39 -5.19 -5.31 24.18
N ALA A 40 -4.52 -4.64 23.27
CA ALA A 40 -5.16 -4.20 22.02
C ALA A 40 -5.87 -5.41 21.37
N PRO A 41 -7.10 -5.23 20.84
CA PRO A 41 -7.82 -6.33 20.23
C PRO A 41 -6.98 -6.98 19.13
N PRO A 42 -7.12 -8.31 18.92
CA PRO A 42 -6.38 -9.01 17.88
C PRO A 42 -6.67 -8.36 16.53
N PRO A 43 -5.69 -8.28 15.60
CA PRO A 43 -5.87 -7.64 14.30
C PRO A 43 -6.84 -8.39 13.39
N LEU A 44 -7.03 -9.68 13.63
CA LEU A 44 -7.94 -10.58 12.94
C LEU A 44 -8.81 -11.31 13.96
N ARG A 45 -10.07 -11.55 13.61
CA ARG A 45 -11.01 -12.36 14.39
C ARG A 45 -11.72 -13.39 13.50
N PRO A 46 -11.97 -14.61 13.97
CA PRO A 46 -12.80 -15.55 13.24
C PRO A 46 -14.18 -14.93 12.94
N LEU A 47 -14.63 -15.03 11.68
CA LEU A 47 -15.95 -14.57 11.30
C LEU A 47 -16.99 -15.63 11.71
N PRO A 48 -18.09 -15.29 12.42
CA PRO A 48 -19.14 -16.23 12.77
C PRO A 48 -19.70 -16.97 11.55
N ALA A 49 -20.03 -18.24 11.68
CA ALA A 49 -20.49 -19.07 10.56
C ALA A 49 -21.74 -18.49 9.87
N ALA A 50 -22.64 -17.86 10.63
CA ALA A 50 -23.82 -17.19 10.08
C ALA A 50 -23.47 -16.07 9.09
N ASP A 51 -22.39 -15.32 9.35
CA ASP A 51 -21.99 -14.18 8.54
C ASP A 51 -21.13 -14.61 7.33
N GLN A 52 -20.46 -15.76 7.42
CA GLN A 52 -19.63 -16.28 6.31
C GLN A 52 -20.46 -16.56 5.05
N ALA A 53 -21.71 -17.01 5.18
CA ALA A 53 -22.56 -17.34 4.04
C ALA A 53 -22.79 -16.11 3.12
N GLN A 54 -22.98 -14.93 3.69
CA GLN A 54 -23.15 -13.69 2.92
C GLN A 54 -21.85 -13.34 2.17
N VAL A 55 -20.70 -13.47 2.84
CA VAL A 55 -19.40 -13.19 2.21
C VAL A 55 -19.15 -14.13 1.04
N TRP A 56 -19.37 -15.45 1.21
CA TRP A 56 -19.21 -16.44 0.14
C TRP A 56 -20.15 -16.20 -1.05
N SER A 57 -21.39 -15.77 -0.79
CA SER A 57 -22.36 -15.50 -1.85
C SER A 57 -21.97 -14.34 -2.75
N SER A 58 -21.21 -13.38 -2.22
CA SER A 58 -20.76 -12.18 -2.95
C SER A 58 -19.55 -12.44 -3.85
N LEU A 59 -18.82 -13.55 -3.68
CA LEU A 59 -17.59 -13.83 -4.42
C LEU A 59 -17.90 -14.10 -5.89
N PRO A 60 -17.40 -13.30 -6.85
CA PRO A 60 -17.60 -13.56 -8.27
C PRO A 60 -16.74 -14.73 -8.75
N TRP A 61 -17.12 -15.31 -9.87
CA TRP A 61 -16.26 -16.22 -10.61
C TRP A 61 -15.23 -15.39 -11.39
N PRO A 62 -13.93 -15.63 -11.24
CA PRO A 62 -12.94 -14.90 -12.02
C PRO A 62 -13.14 -15.19 -13.52
N PRO A 63 -13.37 -14.17 -14.35
CA PRO A 63 -13.52 -14.37 -15.80
C PRO A 63 -12.21 -14.89 -16.43
N ASP A 64 -11.07 -14.39 -15.94
CA ASP A 64 -9.74 -14.91 -16.20
C ASP A 64 -9.13 -15.40 -14.90
N ARG A 65 -8.72 -16.67 -14.87
CA ARG A 65 -8.14 -17.32 -13.69
C ARG A 65 -6.61 -17.20 -13.65
N GLN A 66 -5.99 -16.88 -14.77
CA GLN A 66 -4.53 -16.90 -14.89
C GLN A 66 -3.85 -15.89 -13.96
N PRO A 67 -4.29 -14.61 -13.83
CA PRO A 67 -3.66 -13.68 -12.90
C PRO A 67 -3.80 -14.12 -11.43
N LEU A 68 -4.93 -14.71 -11.04
CA LEU A 68 -5.11 -15.24 -9.69
C LEU A 68 -4.19 -16.43 -9.43
N LEU A 69 -4.09 -17.38 -10.38
CA LEU A 69 -3.16 -18.51 -10.27
C LEU A 69 -1.72 -18.05 -10.18
N GLN A 70 -1.33 -17.07 -11.00
CA GLN A 70 0.01 -16.48 -10.94
C GLN A 70 0.29 -15.85 -9.57
N ALA A 71 -0.66 -15.08 -9.01
CA ALA A 71 -0.51 -14.47 -7.70
C ALA A 71 -0.40 -15.55 -6.60
N ILE A 72 -1.17 -16.63 -6.68
CA ILE A 72 -1.07 -17.79 -5.77
C ILE A 72 0.32 -18.43 -5.87
N ASP A 73 0.82 -18.69 -7.08
CA ASP A 73 2.13 -19.32 -7.30
C ASP A 73 3.28 -18.44 -6.75
N ARG A 74 3.17 -17.12 -6.87
CA ARG A 74 4.08 -16.15 -6.26
C ARG A 74 4.07 -16.23 -4.73
N SER A 75 2.91 -16.31 -4.10
CA SER A 75 2.79 -16.52 -2.65
C SER A 75 3.36 -17.86 -2.21
N LEU A 76 3.13 -18.95 -2.96
CA LEU A 76 3.74 -20.25 -2.68
C LEU A 76 5.27 -20.19 -2.78
N THR A 77 5.83 -19.47 -3.76
CA THR A 77 7.27 -19.22 -3.87
C THR A 77 7.82 -18.51 -2.64
N TYR A 78 7.15 -17.44 -2.18
CA TYR A 78 7.53 -16.78 -0.92
C TYR A 78 7.47 -17.73 0.27
N LEU A 79 6.36 -18.46 0.46
CA LEU A 79 6.18 -19.36 1.59
C LEU A 79 7.20 -20.51 1.63
N ALA A 80 7.79 -20.89 0.50
CA ALA A 80 8.91 -21.83 0.44
C ALA A 80 10.25 -21.25 0.91
N SER A 81 10.37 -19.91 1.00
CA SER A 81 11.62 -19.23 1.30
C SER A 81 12.01 -19.26 2.78
N PRO A 82 13.31 -19.08 3.12
CA PRO A 82 13.77 -18.86 4.49
C PRO A 82 13.13 -17.62 5.13
N LYS A 83 12.90 -16.55 4.35
CA LYS A 83 12.24 -15.34 4.84
C LYS A 83 10.85 -15.64 5.39
N ALA A 84 10.06 -16.45 4.73
CA ALA A 84 8.73 -16.83 5.24
C ALA A 84 8.81 -17.64 6.55
N ALA A 85 9.85 -18.48 6.70
CA ALA A 85 10.06 -19.20 7.96
C ALA A 85 10.33 -18.23 9.12
N GLU A 86 11.16 -17.21 8.88
CA GLU A 86 11.47 -16.14 9.85
C GLU A 86 10.21 -15.29 10.14
N ASP A 87 9.50 -14.82 9.12
CA ASP A 87 8.32 -13.97 9.24
C ASP A 87 7.20 -14.66 10.07
N TYR A 88 7.05 -15.99 9.97
CA TYR A 88 6.04 -16.76 10.71
C TYR A 88 6.52 -17.29 12.05
N GLN A 89 7.83 -17.26 12.36
CA GLN A 89 8.37 -17.79 13.62
C GLN A 89 7.75 -17.10 14.85
N ASN A 90 7.50 -15.80 14.76
CA ASN A 90 6.95 -14.97 15.82
C ASN A 90 5.61 -14.33 15.43
N TYR A 91 4.88 -14.93 14.50
CA TYR A 91 3.60 -14.38 14.10
C TYR A 91 2.58 -14.43 15.25
N ARG A 92 1.84 -13.33 15.45
CA ARG A 92 1.04 -13.08 16.67
C ARG A 92 -0.14 -14.00 16.86
N LEU A 93 -0.66 -14.60 15.78
CA LEU A 93 -1.81 -15.52 15.81
C LEU A 93 -1.31 -16.93 15.49
N PRO A 94 -1.02 -17.75 16.52
CA PRO A 94 -0.40 -19.07 16.33
C PRO A 94 -1.28 -20.04 15.54
N GLU A 95 -2.60 -19.83 15.52
CA GLU A 95 -3.54 -20.58 14.69
C GLU A 95 -3.38 -20.29 13.18
N ILE A 96 -2.71 -19.19 12.81
CA ILE A 96 -2.37 -18.85 11.43
C ILE A 96 -0.89 -19.16 11.17
N SER A 97 -0.56 -20.44 11.08
CA SER A 97 0.80 -20.90 10.83
C SER A 97 1.16 -20.84 9.33
N ARG A 98 2.47 -20.78 9.03
CA ARG A 98 2.99 -20.86 7.67
C ARG A 98 2.46 -22.07 6.91
N ASP A 99 2.44 -23.25 7.57
CA ASP A 99 1.95 -24.49 6.99
C ASP A 99 0.45 -24.41 6.65
N ARG A 100 -0.36 -23.85 7.54
CA ARG A 100 -1.79 -23.67 7.29
C ARG A 100 -2.03 -22.73 6.10
N VAL A 101 -1.30 -21.61 6.00
CA VAL A 101 -1.38 -20.70 4.85
C VAL A 101 -0.93 -21.40 3.57
N TRP A 102 0.16 -22.17 3.61
CA TRP A 102 0.64 -22.97 2.48
C TRP A 102 -0.43 -23.94 1.98
N ARG A 103 -0.98 -24.77 2.84
CA ARG A 103 -2.04 -25.73 2.50
C ARG A 103 -3.29 -25.04 1.96
N SER A 104 -3.66 -23.91 2.54
CA SER A 104 -4.79 -23.10 2.07
C SER A 104 -4.60 -22.62 0.64
N LEU A 105 -3.40 -22.13 0.29
CA LEU A 105 -3.07 -21.70 -1.06
C LEU A 105 -3.03 -22.88 -2.05
N GLN A 106 -2.45 -24.00 -1.68
CA GLN A 106 -2.43 -25.19 -2.54
C GLN A 106 -3.86 -25.66 -2.85
N ARG A 107 -4.73 -25.71 -1.83
CA ARG A 107 -6.12 -26.13 -2.01
C ARG A 107 -6.90 -25.12 -2.85
N LEU A 108 -6.75 -23.82 -2.59
CA LEU A 108 -7.39 -22.79 -3.40
C LEU A 108 -6.95 -22.89 -4.87
N ARG A 109 -5.64 -23.03 -5.12
CA ARG A 109 -5.09 -23.22 -6.46
C ARG A 109 -5.78 -24.36 -7.21
N GLN A 110 -5.93 -25.52 -6.54
CA GLN A 110 -6.65 -26.67 -7.09
C GLN A 110 -8.12 -26.32 -7.39
N LEU A 111 -8.83 -25.68 -6.46
CA LEU A 111 -10.23 -25.29 -6.65
C LEU A 111 -10.40 -24.32 -7.82
N VAL A 112 -9.52 -23.33 -7.96
CA VAL A 112 -9.52 -22.38 -9.09
C VAL A 112 -9.33 -23.11 -10.41
N GLN A 113 -8.49 -24.14 -10.47
CA GLN A 113 -8.22 -24.90 -11.69
C GLN A 113 -9.34 -25.90 -12.04
N THR A 114 -9.91 -26.59 -11.05
CA THR A 114 -10.72 -27.77 -11.29
C THR A 114 -12.22 -27.59 -11.06
N SER A 115 -12.66 -26.50 -10.41
CA SER A 115 -14.09 -26.29 -10.17
C SER A 115 -14.85 -26.11 -11.50
N PRO A 116 -15.93 -26.85 -11.72
CA PRO A 116 -16.67 -26.83 -12.96
C PRO A 116 -17.58 -25.61 -13.11
N SER A 117 -17.91 -24.94 -12.00
CA SER A 117 -18.80 -23.77 -11.99
C SER A 117 -18.53 -22.88 -10.78
N GLN A 118 -19.03 -21.64 -10.83
CA GLN A 118 -19.01 -20.71 -9.70
C GLN A 118 -19.71 -21.28 -8.47
N ALA A 119 -20.85 -21.96 -8.65
CA ALA A 119 -21.58 -22.57 -7.55
C ALA A 119 -20.76 -23.65 -6.85
N ALA A 120 -20.12 -24.54 -7.63
CA ALA A 120 -19.24 -25.59 -7.10
C ALA A 120 -18.02 -24.99 -6.38
N PHE A 121 -17.41 -23.95 -6.94
CA PHE A 121 -16.29 -23.26 -6.33
C PHE A 121 -16.66 -22.62 -4.97
N ARG A 122 -17.78 -21.87 -4.93
CA ARG A 122 -18.28 -21.26 -3.69
C ARG A 122 -18.65 -22.31 -2.63
N ALA A 123 -19.28 -23.40 -3.04
CA ALA A 123 -19.66 -24.49 -2.15
C ALA A 123 -18.42 -25.15 -1.52
N ALA A 124 -17.37 -25.40 -2.31
CA ALA A 124 -16.11 -25.95 -1.82
C ALA A 124 -15.41 -24.98 -0.84
N LEU A 125 -15.36 -23.68 -1.17
CA LEU A 125 -14.80 -22.69 -0.26
C LEU A 125 -15.55 -22.62 1.07
N ALA A 126 -16.89 -22.59 1.03
CA ALA A 126 -17.72 -22.52 2.23
C ALA A 126 -17.59 -23.79 3.11
N ALA A 127 -17.38 -24.94 2.49
CA ALA A 127 -17.21 -26.21 3.22
C ALA A 127 -15.82 -26.36 3.85
N GLU A 128 -14.77 -25.94 3.12
CA GLU A 128 -13.39 -26.26 3.47
C GLU A 128 -12.64 -25.11 4.15
N PHE A 129 -13.09 -23.87 3.97
CA PHE A 129 -12.39 -22.68 4.50
C PHE A 129 -13.20 -22.00 5.61
N GLU A 130 -12.49 -21.30 6.46
CA GLU A 130 -13.04 -20.34 7.39
C GLU A 130 -12.46 -18.96 7.13
N LEU A 131 -13.19 -17.93 7.54
CA LEU A 131 -12.83 -16.53 7.32
C LEU A 131 -12.38 -15.89 8.63
N TYR A 132 -11.26 -15.17 8.56
CA TYR A 132 -10.77 -14.29 9.61
C TYR A 132 -10.94 -12.83 9.14
N GLN A 133 -11.83 -12.08 9.78
CA GLN A 133 -12.08 -10.68 9.45
C GLN A 133 -11.03 -9.78 10.10
N ALA A 134 -10.46 -8.84 9.34
CA ALA A 134 -9.69 -7.75 9.92
C ALA A 134 -10.56 -6.91 10.85
N THR A 135 -10.05 -6.55 12.03
CA THR A 135 -10.81 -5.76 13.01
C THR A 135 -11.02 -4.32 12.58
N GLY A 136 -10.26 -3.88 11.55
CA GLY A 136 -10.39 -2.52 11.02
C GLY A 136 -9.78 -1.44 11.91
N GLY A 137 -9.86 -0.21 11.45
CA GLY A 137 -9.41 0.95 12.21
C GLY A 137 -10.35 1.34 13.37
N ASP A 138 -11.59 0.90 13.28
CA ASP A 138 -12.67 1.17 14.23
C ASP A 138 -12.97 0.01 15.21
N GLY A 139 -12.27 -1.12 15.05
CA GLY A 139 -12.54 -2.36 15.79
C GLY A 139 -13.79 -3.11 15.32
N GLN A 140 -14.50 -2.61 14.28
CA GLN A 140 -15.73 -3.19 13.77
C GLN A 140 -15.59 -3.84 12.39
N GLY A 141 -14.39 -3.77 11.80
CA GLY A 141 -14.05 -4.40 10.54
C GLY A 141 -14.00 -3.44 9.36
N THR A 142 -14.10 -2.14 9.60
CA THR A 142 -13.95 -1.14 8.53
C THR A 142 -12.48 -0.96 8.17
N VAL A 143 -12.15 -1.24 6.91
CA VAL A 143 -10.81 -1.11 6.34
C VAL A 143 -10.83 -0.03 5.27
N ALA A 144 -9.91 0.91 5.34
CA ALA A 144 -9.73 1.93 4.30
C ALA A 144 -8.87 1.35 3.17
N PHE A 145 -9.43 1.35 1.97
CA PHE A 145 -8.75 0.91 0.75
C PHE A 145 -8.20 2.10 -0.02
N THR A 146 -6.98 1.94 -0.52
CA THR A 146 -6.33 2.82 -1.49
C THR A 146 -5.70 1.98 -2.59
N GLY A 147 -5.19 2.63 -3.64
CA GLY A 147 -4.48 1.95 -4.71
C GLY A 147 -3.07 2.49 -4.89
N TYR A 148 -2.16 1.60 -5.26
CA TYR A 148 -0.83 1.96 -5.74
C TYR A 148 -0.55 1.33 -7.11
N PHE A 149 0.42 1.88 -7.83
CA PHE A 149 0.73 1.46 -9.19
C PHE A 149 2.21 1.66 -9.49
N GLU A 150 2.69 1.10 -10.56
CA GLU A 150 4.03 1.34 -11.07
C GLU A 150 3.99 2.46 -12.12
N PRO A 151 4.47 3.68 -11.82
CA PRO A 151 4.46 4.78 -12.75
C PRO A 151 5.41 4.56 -13.94
N HIS A 152 5.05 5.17 -15.07
CA HIS A 152 5.90 5.26 -16.25
C HIS A 152 6.29 6.71 -16.46
N PHE A 153 7.60 7.01 -16.41
CA PHE A 153 8.14 8.34 -16.63
C PHE A 153 9.25 8.34 -17.68
N ARG A 154 9.55 9.50 -18.23
CA ARG A 154 10.76 9.69 -19.01
C ARG A 154 11.93 9.95 -18.08
N ALA A 155 13.12 9.43 -18.42
CA ALA A 155 14.31 9.61 -17.62
C ALA A 155 15.57 9.63 -18.50
N SER A 156 16.68 10.08 -17.95
CA SER A 156 17.99 10.07 -18.64
C SER A 156 19.02 9.35 -17.79
N PRO A 157 19.92 8.54 -18.38
CA PRO A 157 21.03 7.92 -17.64
C PRO A 157 22.12 8.93 -17.22
N VAL A 158 22.06 10.14 -17.73
CA VAL A 158 22.99 11.23 -17.41
C VAL A 158 22.22 12.52 -17.11
N PRO A 159 22.76 13.42 -16.28
CA PRO A 159 22.13 14.72 -16.02
C PRO A 159 22.15 15.59 -17.28
N THR A 160 21.06 16.31 -17.51
CA THR A 160 20.94 17.30 -18.59
C THR A 160 20.25 18.56 -18.07
N ALA A 161 20.06 19.57 -18.91
CA ALA A 161 19.29 20.76 -18.53
C ALA A 161 17.82 20.42 -18.21
N GLU A 162 17.25 19.38 -18.83
CA GLU A 162 15.88 18.88 -18.61
C GLU A 162 15.83 17.88 -17.46
N TYR A 163 16.70 16.86 -17.47
CA TYR A 163 16.69 15.75 -16.51
C TYR A 163 17.66 16.04 -15.36
N ARG A 164 17.14 16.55 -14.24
CA ARG A 164 17.94 17.13 -13.15
C ARG A 164 17.74 16.44 -11.80
N TYR A 165 16.66 15.66 -11.61
CA TYR A 165 16.27 15.09 -10.32
C TYR A 165 16.57 13.60 -10.29
N PRO A 166 17.66 13.17 -9.61
CA PRO A 166 18.09 11.79 -9.63
C PRO A 166 17.27 10.89 -8.69
N LEU A 167 17.12 9.63 -9.09
CA LEU A 167 16.91 8.52 -8.17
C LEU A 167 18.29 7.98 -7.78
N TYR A 168 18.44 7.59 -6.52
CA TYR A 168 19.72 7.15 -5.98
C TYR A 168 19.73 5.67 -5.64
N ARG A 169 20.89 5.04 -5.89
CA ARG A 169 21.19 3.68 -5.42
C ARG A 169 21.28 3.67 -3.91
N ARG A 170 20.99 2.51 -3.32
CA ARG A 170 21.16 2.32 -1.89
C ARG A 170 22.64 2.39 -1.52
N PRO A 171 23.03 3.22 -0.55
CA PRO A 171 24.38 3.19 0.03
C PRO A 171 24.70 1.79 0.59
N VAL A 172 25.92 1.32 0.34
CA VAL A 172 26.36 -0.01 0.82
C VAL A 172 26.44 -0.08 2.35
N ASP A 173 26.67 1.05 2.99
CA ASP A 173 26.84 1.24 4.42
C ASP A 173 25.62 1.87 5.11
N LEU A 174 24.44 1.83 4.47
CA LEU A 174 23.22 2.47 4.99
C LEU A 174 22.90 2.07 6.44
N GLU A 175 23.12 0.81 6.82
CA GLU A 175 22.91 0.34 8.19
C GLU A 175 23.92 0.89 9.19
N ALA A 176 25.06 1.39 8.72
CA ALA A 176 26.10 1.99 9.54
C ALA A 176 25.94 3.52 9.65
N TRP A 177 24.97 4.10 8.98
CA TRP A 177 24.73 5.54 9.08
C TRP A 177 24.36 5.96 10.51
N PRO A 178 24.72 7.20 10.93
CA PRO A 178 24.32 7.73 12.22
C PRO A 178 22.80 7.70 12.44
N GLN A 179 22.40 7.42 13.67
CA GLN A 179 20.99 7.44 14.04
C GLN A 179 20.66 8.73 14.84
N PRO A 180 19.57 9.45 14.51
CA PRO A 180 18.67 9.19 13.36
C PRO A 180 19.39 9.43 12.02
N HIS A 181 18.96 8.72 10.97
CA HIS A 181 19.50 8.93 9.62
C HIS A 181 19.34 10.39 9.16
N PRO A 182 20.13 10.85 8.18
CA PRO A 182 19.90 12.14 7.55
C PRO A 182 18.48 12.21 6.96
N THR A 183 17.85 13.39 7.09
CA THR A 183 16.54 13.64 6.51
C THR A 183 16.64 13.83 4.98
N ARG A 184 15.49 13.88 4.31
CA ARG A 184 15.41 14.24 2.89
C ARG A 184 16.18 15.54 2.59
N VAL A 185 16.00 16.58 3.43
CA VAL A 185 16.64 17.88 3.24
C VAL A 185 18.15 17.77 3.40
N ASP A 186 18.63 17.01 4.38
CA ASP A 186 20.06 16.79 4.59
C ASP A 186 20.71 16.04 3.42
N LEU A 187 19.95 15.18 2.74
CA LEU A 187 20.43 14.35 1.63
C LEU A 187 20.37 15.05 0.27
N GLU A 188 19.25 15.71 -0.08
CA GLU A 188 19.05 16.28 -1.42
C GLU A 188 18.89 17.81 -1.46
N GLY A 189 18.90 18.47 -0.29
CA GLY A 189 18.62 19.90 -0.16
C GLY A 189 17.12 20.23 -0.27
N VAL A 190 16.78 21.49 0.01
CA VAL A 190 15.39 21.97 -0.05
C VAL A 190 14.85 21.92 -1.49
N ASP A 191 15.71 22.17 -2.48
CA ASP A 191 15.39 22.20 -3.92
C ASP A 191 15.50 20.83 -4.61
N GLY A 192 16.00 19.78 -3.90
CA GLY A 192 16.22 18.45 -4.45
C GLY A 192 17.40 18.29 -5.41
N LEU A 193 18.32 19.28 -5.47
CA LEU A 193 19.40 19.33 -6.44
C LEU A 193 20.81 19.16 -5.83
N GLN A 194 20.90 19.02 -4.50
CA GLN A 194 22.19 19.04 -3.80
C GLN A 194 22.72 17.63 -3.48
N GLY A 195 21.95 16.59 -3.70
CA GLY A 195 22.31 15.22 -3.33
C GLY A 195 23.60 14.72 -4.00
N SER A 196 23.80 15.06 -5.27
CA SER A 196 25.01 14.69 -6.01
C SER A 196 26.28 15.44 -5.57
N GLN A 197 26.18 16.40 -4.63
CA GLN A 197 27.29 17.13 -4.05
C GLN A 197 27.59 16.74 -2.60
N GLY A 198 26.77 15.85 -2.02
CA GLY A 198 26.84 15.43 -0.63
C GLY A 198 27.03 13.92 -0.46
N ALA A 199 26.38 13.36 0.54
CA ALA A 199 26.48 11.93 0.89
C ALA A 199 25.98 10.97 -0.20
N LEU A 200 25.22 11.47 -1.17
CA LEU A 200 24.68 10.68 -2.29
C LEU A 200 25.50 10.81 -3.59
N ALA A 201 26.62 11.53 -3.57
CA ALA A 201 27.49 11.68 -4.74
C ALA A 201 28.00 10.33 -5.25
N GLY A 202 27.80 10.06 -6.55
CA GLY A 202 28.18 8.80 -7.20
C GLY A 202 27.18 7.66 -7.01
N LEU A 203 26.08 7.90 -6.30
CA LEU A 203 24.99 6.94 -6.13
C LEU A 203 23.81 7.18 -7.10
N GLU A 204 23.92 8.17 -7.98
CA GLU A 204 22.88 8.47 -8.95
C GLU A 204 22.63 7.25 -9.85
N LEU A 205 21.35 6.87 -9.99
CA LEU A 205 20.94 5.76 -10.81
C LEU A 205 20.43 6.23 -12.18
N VAL A 206 19.60 7.27 -12.17
CA VAL A 206 18.92 7.82 -13.34
C VAL A 206 18.31 9.17 -12.95
N TRP A 207 18.13 10.09 -13.90
CA TRP A 207 17.61 11.45 -13.67
C TRP A 207 16.21 11.61 -14.31
N LEU A 208 15.27 12.19 -13.57
CA LEU A 208 13.95 12.59 -14.03
C LEU A 208 13.89 14.10 -14.31
N ALA A 209 12.95 14.51 -15.15
CA ALA A 209 12.74 15.92 -15.50
C ALA A 209 11.99 16.68 -14.39
N SER A 210 11.14 16.01 -13.61
CA SER A 210 10.31 16.59 -12.58
C SER A 210 10.70 16.08 -11.19
N ARG A 211 10.87 17.01 -10.24
CA ARG A 211 11.07 16.65 -8.82
C ARG A 211 9.88 15.92 -8.23
N LEU A 212 8.65 16.28 -8.66
CA LEU A 212 7.46 15.60 -8.24
C LEU A 212 7.43 14.15 -8.75
N GLU A 213 7.83 13.90 -10.00
CA GLU A 213 7.92 12.53 -10.53
C GLU A 213 8.93 11.69 -9.75
N ALA A 214 10.13 12.23 -9.47
CA ALA A 214 11.14 11.54 -8.64
C ALA A 214 10.59 11.20 -7.25
N PHE A 215 9.85 12.14 -6.63
CA PHE A 215 9.18 11.90 -5.35
C PHE A 215 8.07 10.85 -5.46
N LEU A 216 7.26 10.87 -6.53
CA LEU A 216 6.21 9.86 -6.74
C LEU A 216 6.79 8.46 -6.92
N VAL A 217 7.93 8.31 -7.61
CA VAL A 217 8.65 7.02 -7.66
C VAL A 217 9.03 6.55 -6.26
N GLN A 218 9.50 7.46 -5.39
CA GLN A 218 9.82 7.12 -3.99
C GLN A 218 8.58 6.70 -3.19
N VAL A 219 7.42 7.30 -3.45
CA VAL A 219 6.16 6.93 -2.77
C VAL A 219 5.65 5.57 -3.26
N GLN A 220 5.72 5.31 -4.58
CA GLN A 220 5.24 4.06 -5.18
C GLN A 220 6.22 2.87 -4.99
N GLY A 221 7.52 3.16 -4.82
CA GLY A 221 8.55 2.14 -4.58
C GLY A 221 9.09 1.46 -5.83
N SER A 222 8.51 1.69 -7.01
CA SER A 222 8.98 1.18 -8.31
C SER A 222 8.58 2.12 -9.45
N ALA A 223 9.24 2.00 -10.61
CA ALA A 223 8.88 2.70 -11.83
C ALA A 223 9.45 2.01 -13.07
N LYS A 224 8.81 2.24 -14.23
CA LYS A 224 9.40 2.02 -15.56
C LYS A 224 9.80 3.36 -16.15
N LEU A 225 11.05 3.47 -16.53
CA LEU A 225 11.68 4.70 -16.98
C LEU A 225 12.07 4.56 -18.45
N VAL A 226 11.43 5.35 -19.32
CA VAL A 226 11.70 5.38 -20.75
C VAL A 226 12.92 6.28 -20.99
N LEU A 227 13.99 5.70 -21.53
CA LEU A 227 15.25 6.37 -21.82
C LEU A 227 15.23 7.03 -23.21
N PRO A 228 16.15 7.99 -23.48
CA PRO A 228 16.17 8.72 -24.75
C PRO A 228 16.42 7.83 -25.99
N ASP A 229 17.06 6.69 -25.82
CA ASP A 229 17.27 5.70 -26.88
C ASP A 229 16.06 4.79 -27.14
N GLY A 230 14.97 4.97 -26.39
CA GLY A 230 13.77 4.15 -26.44
C GLY A 230 13.84 2.90 -25.54
N GLY A 231 14.96 2.66 -24.88
CA GLY A 231 15.09 1.62 -23.86
C GLY A 231 14.20 1.87 -22.65
N VAL A 232 13.90 0.82 -21.89
CA VAL A 232 13.13 0.92 -20.64
C VAL A 232 13.97 0.37 -19.50
N MET A 233 14.29 1.23 -18.53
CA MET A 233 14.90 0.85 -17.26
C MET A 233 13.78 0.63 -16.24
N ALA A 234 13.74 -0.52 -15.59
CA ALA A 234 12.86 -0.75 -14.45
C ALA A 234 13.65 -0.55 -13.16
N VAL A 235 13.06 0.20 -12.23
CA VAL A 235 13.65 0.44 -10.90
C VAL A 235 12.72 -0.05 -9.81
N GLY A 236 13.31 -0.58 -8.73
CA GLY A 236 12.59 -1.08 -7.56
C GLY A 236 13.24 -0.63 -6.26
N TYR A 237 12.47 -0.67 -5.18
CA TYR A 237 12.91 -0.33 -3.83
C TYR A 237 14.15 -1.13 -3.40
N ALA A 238 15.15 -0.44 -2.85
CA ALA A 238 16.38 -1.04 -2.35
C ALA A 238 16.68 -0.71 -0.88
N GLY A 239 16.03 0.31 -0.31
CA GLY A 239 16.23 0.74 1.07
C GLY A 239 15.64 2.11 1.34
N ARG A 240 15.70 2.54 2.60
CA ARG A 240 15.17 3.84 3.04
C ARG A 240 15.86 4.33 4.29
N THR A 241 15.74 5.63 4.56
CA THR A 241 16.02 6.20 5.88
C THR A 241 14.93 5.83 6.90
N ASP A 242 15.21 5.92 8.21
CA ASP A 242 14.32 5.35 9.26
C ASP A 242 13.11 6.21 9.60
N TYR A 243 12.93 7.34 8.94
CA TYR A 243 11.79 8.21 9.22
C TYR A 243 10.45 7.56 8.82
N PRO A 244 9.38 7.83 9.58
CA PRO A 244 8.03 7.48 9.17
C PRO A 244 7.66 8.26 7.90
N TYR A 245 6.72 7.71 7.12
CA TYR A 245 6.18 8.42 5.95
C TYR A 245 5.29 9.59 6.41
N THR A 246 5.54 10.77 5.86
CA THR A 246 4.69 11.96 6.03
C THR A 246 4.00 12.29 4.72
N SER A 247 2.67 12.31 4.71
CA SER A 247 1.88 12.59 3.51
C SER A 247 1.88 14.07 3.16
N ILE A 248 2.49 14.42 2.02
CA ILE A 248 2.42 15.81 1.50
C ILE A 248 1.00 16.20 1.08
N GLY A 249 0.18 15.23 0.65
CA GLY A 249 -1.23 15.47 0.36
C GLY A 249 -2.02 15.89 1.61
N ARG A 250 -1.77 15.22 2.74
CA ARG A 250 -2.37 15.63 4.02
C ARG A 250 -1.90 17.03 4.43
N ALA A 251 -0.61 17.32 4.28
CA ALA A 251 -0.07 18.66 4.57
C ALA A 251 -0.75 19.76 3.74
N LEU A 252 -1.04 19.50 2.45
CA LEU A 252 -1.81 20.42 1.60
C LEU A 252 -3.25 20.63 2.11
N VAL A 253 -3.88 19.59 2.63
CA VAL A 253 -5.23 19.70 3.23
C VAL A 253 -5.18 20.49 4.55
N GLU A 254 -4.23 20.21 5.42
CA GLU A 254 -4.03 20.90 6.70
C GLU A 254 -3.75 22.39 6.50
N ASP A 255 -3.00 22.75 5.44
CA ASP A 255 -2.73 24.15 5.06
C ASP A 255 -3.88 24.80 4.25
N GLY A 256 -5.01 24.10 4.05
CA GLY A 256 -6.16 24.62 3.33
C GLY A 256 -5.96 24.84 1.82
N LYS A 257 -4.96 24.16 1.22
CA LYS A 257 -4.64 24.27 -0.22
C LYS A 257 -5.53 23.35 -1.07
N ILE A 258 -5.91 22.22 -0.52
CA ILE A 258 -6.84 21.26 -1.16
C ILE A 258 -7.90 20.91 -0.11
N PRO A 259 -9.20 20.97 -0.45
CA PRO A 259 -10.26 20.46 0.43
C PRO A 259 -10.08 18.97 0.71
N ALA A 260 -10.31 18.53 1.95
CA ALA A 260 -10.09 17.13 2.35
C ALA A 260 -10.86 16.11 1.48
N GLY A 261 -12.08 16.45 1.06
CA GLY A 261 -12.90 15.60 0.20
C GLY A 261 -12.46 15.54 -1.27
N GLU A 262 -11.50 16.39 -1.67
CA GLU A 262 -10.97 16.44 -3.05
C GLU A 262 -9.55 15.87 -3.16
N LEU A 263 -8.94 15.47 -2.04
CA LEU A 263 -7.58 14.95 -2.05
C LEU A 263 -7.52 13.65 -2.84
N SER A 264 -6.81 13.70 -3.95
CA SER A 264 -6.51 12.57 -4.84
C SER A 264 -5.16 12.79 -5.50
N LEU A 265 -4.54 11.74 -6.05
CA LEU A 265 -3.27 11.91 -6.76
C LEU A 265 -3.40 12.86 -7.97
N PRO A 266 -4.43 12.78 -8.83
CA PRO A 266 -4.61 13.76 -9.89
C PRO A 266 -4.76 15.21 -9.38
N ARG A 267 -5.47 15.43 -8.28
CA ARG A 267 -5.62 16.77 -7.70
C ARG A 267 -4.32 17.30 -7.12
N LEU A 268 -3.54 16.44 -6.46
CA LEU A 268 -2.20 16.77 -5.97
C LEU A 268 -1.27 17.15 -7.13
N MET A 269 -1.26 16.36 -8.21
CA MET A 269 -0.44 16.65 -9.39
C MET A 269 -0.86 17.98 -10.06
N ALA A 270 -2.17 18.24 -10.19
CA ALA A 270 -2.68 19.50 -10.72
C ALA A 270 -2.24 20.70 -9.88
N TYR A 271 -2.34 20.59 -8.53
CA TYR A 271 -1.91 21.63 -7.63
C TYR A 271 -0.43 22.02 -7.83
N PHE A 272 0.47 21.02 -7.90
CA PHE A 272 1.89 21.30 -8.09
C PHE A 272 2.26 21.70 -9.53
N ALA A 273 1.44 21.36 -10.52
CA ALA A 273 1.59 21.91 -11.86
C ALA A 273 1.23 23.39 -11.93
N GLU A 274 0.23 23.83 -11.16
CA GLU A 274 -0.17 25.23 -11.01
C GLU A 274 0.77 26.03 -10.09
N HIS A 275 1.39 25.35 -9.11
CA HIS A 275 2.23 25.95 -8.07
C HIS A 275 3.57 25.20 -7.92
N PRO A 276 4.45 25.20 -8.94
CA PRO A 276 5.70 24.43 -8.92
C PRO A 276 6.69 24.90 -7.84
N ASP A 277 6.65 26.16 -7.45
CA ASP A 277 7.42 26.74 -6.35
C ASP A 277 7.09 26.13 -4.98
N GLN A 278 5.88 25.58 -4.83
CA GLN A 278 5.44 24.98 -3.58
C GLN A 278 6.07 23.58 -3.33
N LEU A 279 6.68 22.97 -4.34
CA LEU A 279 7.40 21.69 -4.16
C LEU A 279 8.48 21.80 -3.10
N ASP A 280 9.22 22.90 -3.07
CA ASP A 280 10.30 23.15 -2.11
C ASP A 280 9.80 23.39 -0.68
N THR A 281 8.51 23.68 -0.53
CA THR A 281 7.84 23.82 0.77
C THR A 281 7.28 22.50 1.27
N TYR A 282 6.68 21.68 0.38
CA TYR A 282 5.93 20.50 0.81
C TYR A 282 6.75 19.21 0.78
N LEU A 283 7.64 18.99 -0.20
CA LEU A 283 8.44 17.76 -0.25
C LEU A 283 9.36 17.58 0.97
N PRO A 284 10.02 18.64 1.50
CA PRO A 284 10.79 18.56 2.74
C PRO A 284 10.01 18.12 3.98
N ARG A 285 8.67 18.25 4.00
CA ARG A 285 7.85 17.82 5.13
C ARG A 285 7.82 16.30 5.27
N ASN A 286 8.19 15.55 4.22
CA ASN A 286 8.42 14.11 4.31
C ASN A 286 9.94 13.86 4.48
N PRO A 287 10.42 13.64 5.71
CA PRO A 287 11.86 13.48 5.98
C PRO A 287 12.41 12.15 5.43
N ARG A 288 11.52 11.17 5.12
CA ARG A 288 11.92 9.85 4.60
C ARG A 288 12.51 9.97 3.20
N PHE A 289 13.64 9.28 2.98
CA PHE A 289 14.26 9.11 1.68
C PHE A 289 14.27 7.65 1.25
N ILE A 290 14.04 7.37 -0.04
CA ILE A 290 13.97 6.02 -0.61
C ILE A 290 15.09 5.84 -1.61
N PHE A 291 15.76 4.69 -1.54
CA PHE A 291 16.82 4.26 -2.43
C PHE A 291 16.32 3.15 -3.37
N PHE A 292 16.92 3.11 -4.54
CA PHE A 292 16.51 2.23 -5.62
C PHE A 292 17.64 1.33 -6.13
N GLN A 293 17.25 0.28 -6.83
CA GLN A 293 18.10 -0.53 -7.69
C GLN A 293 17.43 -0.75 -9.03
N GLU A 294 18.24 -0.98 -10.06
CA GLU A 294 17.71 -1.49 -11.32
C GLU A 294 17.20 -2.92 -11.13
N THR A 295 16.10 -3.24 -11.81
CA THR A 295 15.50 -4.57 -11.79
C THR A 295 15.47 -5.16 -13.21
N PRO A 296 15.37 -6.50 -13.36
CA PRO A 296 15.31 -7.13 -14.69
C PRO A 296 14.10 -6.72 -15.54
N GLY A 297 13.17 -5.91 -15.00
CA GLY A 297 11.91 -5.59 -15.64
C GLY A 297 10.81 -6.60 -15.29
N GLY A 298 9.69 -6.56 -16.02
CA GLY A 298 8.50 -7.36 -15.71
C GLY A 298 7.59 -6.66 -14.68
N ASP A 299 6.93 -7.45 -13.84
CA ASP A 299 6.10 -6.93 -12.75
C ASP A 299 6.98 -6.47 -11.57
N PRO A 300 6.62 -5.38 -10.87
CA PRO A 300 7.40 -4.89 -9.75
C PRO A 300 7.43 -5.89 -8.59
N VAL A 301 8.54 -5.90 -7.86
CA VAL A 301 8.77 -6.84 -6.75
C VAL A 301 8.31 -6.22 -5.44
N GLY A 302 7.38 -6.89 -4.75
CA GLY A 302 6.86 -6.48 -3.44
C GLY A 302 7.80 -6.82 -2.27
N SER A 303 7.39 -6.43 -1.08
CA SER A 303 8.15 -6.61 0.18
C SER A 303 8.45 -8.07 0.52
N LEU A 304 7.65 -9.01 0.02
CA LEU A 304 7.88 -10.45 0.17
C LEU A 304 8.93 -11.01 -0.83
N ARG A 305 9.57 -10.15 -1.62
CA ARG A 305 10.56 -10.51 -2.64
C ARG A 305 10.00 -11.40 -3.76
N VAL A 306 8.71 -11.27 -4.02
CA VAL A 306 8.05 -11.86 -5.19
C VAL A 306 7.38 -10.75 -5.99
N PRO A 307 7.21 -10.92 -7.32
CA PRO A 307 6.50 -9.93 -8.12
C PRO A 307 5.05 -9.79 -7.64
N VAL A 308 4.50 -8.55 -7.68
CA VAL A 308 3.08 -8.30 -7.42
C VAL A 308 2.25 -8.43 -8.69
N THR A 309 0.99 -8.83 -8.55
CA THR A 309 0.07 -9.07 -9.67
C THR A 309 -1.02 -8.01 -9.68
N ALA A 310 -1.18 -7.31 -10.79
CA ALA A 310 -2.18 -6.25 -10.96
C ALA A 310 -3.60 -6.73 -10.61
N GLY A 311 -4.27 -6.01 -9.71
CA GLY A 311 -5.59 -6.32 -9.22
C GLY A 311 -5.71 -7.53 -8.28
N TYR A 312 -4.60 -8.22 -7.99
CA TYR A 312 -4.58 -9.42 -7.13
C TYR A 312 -3.58 -9.36 -5.97
N SER A 313 -2.67 -8.40 -5.94
CA SER A 313 -1.74 -8.20 -4.82
C SER A 313 -2.16 -7.02 -3.98
N ILE A 314 -2.11 -7.19 -2.65
CA ILE A 314 -2.35 -6.12 -1.69
C ILE A 314 -1.14 -5.89 -0.79
N ALA A 315 -0.99 -4.65 -0.33
CA ALA A 315 -0.11 -4.25 0.74
C ALA A 315 -0.91 -4.08 2.03
N THR A 316 -0.37 -4.63 3.13
CA THR A 316 -0.92 -4.52 4.49
C THR A 316 0.20 -4.33 5.51
N ASP A 317 -0.16 -4.12 6.77
CA ASP A 317 0.80 -4.11 7.88
C ASP A 317 1.29 -5.53 8.20
N LYS A 318 2.49 -5.87 7.74
CA LYS A 318 3.07 -7.21 7.92
C LYS A 318 3.43 -7.57 9.36
N SER A 319 3.41 -6.61 10.26
CA SER A 319 3.54 -6.89 11.71
C SER A 319 2.26 -7.47 12.31
N LEU A 320 1.13 -7.35 11.59
CA LEU A 320 -0.20 -7.74 12.03
C LEU A 320 -0.86 -8.79 11.14
N MET A 321 -0.70 -8.66 9.81
CA MET A 321 -1.40 -9.49 8.81
C MET A 321 -0.51 -10.63 8.30
N PRO A 322 -1.10 -11.80 7.95
CA PRO A 322 -0.34 -13.00 7.58
C PRO A 322 0.31 -12.85 6.21
N PRO A 323 1.66 -12.78 6.13
CA PRO A 323 2.36 -12.56 4.88
C PRO A 323 2.12 -13.67 3.87
N GLY A 324 1.80 -13.31 2.63
CA GLY A 324 1.57 -14.26 1.53
C GLY A 324 0.22 -14.96 1.56
N ALA A 325 -0.63 -14.72 2.56
CA ALA A 325 -1.92 -15.37 2.69
C ALA A 325 -2.92 -14.89 1.63
N ILE A 326 -3.91 -15.76 1.36
CA ILE A 326 -5.06 -15.41 0.54
C ILE A 326 -6.07 -14.63 1.35
N ALA A 327 -6.62 -13.58 0.76
CA ALA A 327 -7.69 -12.80 1.34
C ALA A 327 -8.82 -12.57 0.34
N LEU A 328 -10.01 -12.27 0.86
CA LEU A 328 -11.14 -11.73 0.13
C LEU A 328 -11.34 -10.28 0.56
N VAL A 329 -11.47 -9.39 -0.40
CA VAL A 329 -11.71 -7.97 -0.18
C VAL A 329 -13.04 -7.55 -0.77
N GLN A 330 -13.73 -6.64 -0.09
CA GLN A 330 -14.93 -5.97 -0.56
C GLN A 330 -14.73 -4.46 -0.42
N PHE A 331 -14.74 -3.74 -1.53
CA PHE A 331 -14.43 -2.31 -1.54
C PHE A 331 -14.98 -1.63 -2.80
N PRO A 332 -15.14 -0.27 -2.81
CA PRO A 332 -15.48 0.47 -4.01
C PRO A 332 -14.25 0.55 -4.92
N LEU A 333 -14.36 0.04 -6.15
CA LEU A 333 -13.32 0.12 -7.19
C LEU A 333 -13.74 1.15 -8.24
N PRO A 334 -12.95 2.21 -8.48
CA PRO A 334 -13.21 3.18 -9.54
C PRO A 334 -13.14 2.52 -10.92
N GLN A 335 -14.16 2.76 -11.74
CA GLN A 335 -14.24 2.30 -13.13
C GLN A 335 -14.57 3.45 -14.05
N SER A 336 -13.88 3.53 -15.19
CA SER A 336 -14.21 4.48 -16.25
C SER A 336 -15.30 3.88 -17.12
N VAL A 337 -16.45 4.54 -17.18
CA VAL A 337 -17.60 4.11 -17.99
C VAL A 337 -17.81 5.12 -19.10
N PRO A 338 -17.79 4.69 -20.39
CA PRO A 338 -18.03 5.58 -21.52
C PRO A 338 -19.33 6.38 -21.35
N GLY A 339 -19.25 7.72 -21.51
CA GLY A 339 -20.38 8.63 -21.37
C GLY A 339 -20.84 8.94 -19.94
N GLN A 340 -20.34 8.26 -18.92
CA GLN A 340 -20.68 8.49 -17.52
C GLN A 340 -19.49 8.99 -16.68
N GLY A 341 -18.26 8.86 -17.20
CA GLY A 341 -17.04 9.19 -16.45
C GLY A 341 -16.64 8.10 -15.45
N TRP A 342 -16.09 8.51 -14.32
CA TRP A 342 -15.66 7.59 -13.25
C TRP A 342 -16.81 7.31 -12.30
N ILE A 343 -17.07 6.02 -12.06
CA ILE A 343 -18.04 5.54 -11.07
C ILE A 343 -17.38 4.54 -10.14
N ASP A 344 -17.79 4.51 -8.89
CA ASP A 344 -17.35 3.52 -7.91
C ASP A 344 -18.28 2.31 -7.94
N GLN A 345 -17.73 1.14 -8.24
CA GLN A 345 -18.47 -0.10 -8.21
C GLN A 345 -17.99 -0.97 -7.05
N THR A 346 -18.89 -1.35 -6.14
CA THR A 346 -18.56 -2.33 -5.10
C THR A 346 -18.07 -3.63 -5.74
N THR A 347 -16.85 -3.99 -5.41
CA THR A 347 -16.15 -5.15 -5.96
C THR A 347 -15.82 -6.12 -4.83
N THR A 348 -16.07 -7.40 -5.07
CA THR A 348 -15.58 -8.51 -4.23
C THR A 348 -14.52 -9.26 -5.00
N ARG A 349 -13.35 -9.50 -4.39
CA ARG A 349 -12.22 -10.14 -5.08
C ARG A 349 -11.35 -10.95 -4.14
N LEU A 350 -10.83 -12.09 -4.64
CA LEU A 350 -9.72 -12.78 -4.02
C LEU A 350 -8.42 -12.06 -4.34
N VAL A 351 -7.58 -11.86 -3.32
CA VAL A 351 -6.28 -11.19 -3.43
C VAL A 351 -5.24 -11.89 -2.57
N LEU A 352 -3.96 -11.63 -2.83
CA LEU A 352 -2.82 -12.17 -2.10
C LEU A 352 -2.12 -11.05 -1.34
N ASP A 353 -1.80 -11.29 -0.09
CA ASP A 353 -1.14 -10.32 0.77
C ASP A 353 0.38 -10.35 0.58
N GLN A 354 0.85 -9.71 -0.50
CA GLN A 354 2.22 -9.86 -1.04
C GLN A 354 3.11 -8.64 -0.86
N ASP A 355 2.57 -7.53 -0.34
CA ASP A 355 3.34 -6.31 -0.23
C ASP A 355 3.10 -5.57 1.10
N ALA A 356 3.93 -4.56 1.36
CA ALA A 356 3.82 -3.66 2.50
C ALA A 356 4.11 -2.23 2.05
N GLY A 357 3.46 -1.27 2.66
CA GLY A 357 3.69 0.14 2.39
C GLY A 357 4.02 0.92 3.67
N GLY A 358 4.89 1.93 3.56
CA GLY A 358 5.28 2.74 4.72
C GLY A 358 4.16 3.57 5.35
N ALA A 359 3.03 3.73 4.64
CA ALA A 359 1.81 4.39 5.10
C ALA A 359 0.70 3.38 5.44
N ILE A 360 0.93 2.07 5.22
CA ILE A 360 -0.07 1.02 5.39
C ILE A 360 0.17 0.36 6.75
N LEU A 361 -0.37 0.99 7.79
CA LEU A 361 -0.18 0.60 9.18
C LEU A 361 -1.52 0.30 9.86
N GLY A 362 -1.49 -0.69 10.75
CA GLY A 362 -2.65 -1.12 11.51
C GLY A 362 -3.60 -2.06 10.75
N PRO A 363 -4.64 -2.59 11.42
CA PRO A 363 -5.56 -3.56 10.82
C PRO A 363 -6.62 -2.92 9.90
N GLY A 364 -6.63 -1.59 9.80
CA GLY A 364 -7.63 -0.82 9.07
C GLY A 364 -7.14 -0.22 7.75
N ARG A 365 -6.01 -0.68 7.19
CA ARG A 365 -5.43 -0.14 5.94
C ARG A 365 -5.03 -1.22 4.97
N VAL A 366 -5.47 -1.07 3.72
CA VAL A 366 -5.08 -1.92 2.59
C VAL A 366 -4.77 -1.04 1.39
N ASP A 367 -3.72 -1.38 0.66
CA ASP A 367 -3.38 -0.75 -0.60
C ASP A 367 -3.36 -1.81 -1.71
N LEU A 368 -4.16 -1.63 -2.76
CA LEU A 368 -4.28 -2.57 -3.88
C LEU A 368 -3.29 -2.20 -4.98
N PHE A 369 -2.47 -3.15 -5.42
CA PHE A 369 -1.68 -2.98 -6.65
C PHE A 369 -2.61 -3.04 -7.87
N VAL A 370 -2.78 -1.92 -8.54
CA VAL A 370 -3.70 -1.84 -9.68
C VAL A 370 -3.02 -2.02 -11.04
N GLY A 371 -1.68 -2.10 -11.07
CA GLY A 371 -0.92 -2.33 -12.30
C GLY A 371 0.11 -1.27 -12.59
N SER A 372 0.50 -1.13 -13.85
CA SER A 372 1.56 -0.24 -14.31
C SER A 372 1.03 0.78 -15.33
N GLY A 373 1.65 1.95 -15.36
CA GLY A 373 1.41 3.00 -16.35
C GLY A 373 0.23 3.93 -16.06
N PRO A 374 -0.12 4.80 -17.03
CA PRO A 374 -1.05 5.91 -16.81
C PRO A 374 -2.48 5.49 -16.45
N GLU A 375 -2.98 4.40 -17.03
CA GLU A 375 -4.32 3.89 -16.76
C GLU A 375 -4.42 3.36 -15.33
N ALA A 376 -3.43 2.58 -14.89
CA ALA A 376 -3.31 2.13 -13.50
C ALA A 376 -3.20 3.32 -12.54
N GLY A 377 -2.43 4.35 -12.90
CA GLY A 377 -2.33 5.59 -12.13
C GLY A 377 -3.66 6.33 -12.00
N ALA A 378 -4.47 6.33 -13.06
CA ALA A 378 -5.81 6.94 -13.03
C ALA A 378 -6.77 6.22 -12.09
N ILE A 379 -6.69 4.89 -11.99
CA ILE A 379 -7.45 4.06 -11.03
C ILE A 379 -6.91 4.27 -9.62
N ALA A 380 -5.59 4.07 -9.40
CA ALA A 380 -4.94 4.22 -8.11
C ALA A 380 -5.21 5.57 -7.46
N GLY A 381 -5.11 6.64 -8.25
CA GLY A 381 -5.32 8.00 -7.77
C GLY A 381 -6.75 8.33 -7.34
N ARG A 382 -7.73 7.49 -7.68
CA ARG A 382 -9.15 7.62 -7.32
C ARG A 382 -9.62 6.58 -6.33
N LEU A 383 -8.87 5.47 -6.17
CA LEU A 383 -9.24 4.39 -5.27
C LEU A 383 -9.07 4.86 -3.82
N TYR A 384 -10.18 5.25 -3.21
CA TYR A 384 -10.26 5.60 -1.81
C TYR A 384 -11.66 5.31 -1.28
N GLY A 385 -11.77 4.42 -0.32
CA GLY A 385 -13.08 4.16 0.31
C GLY A 385 -13.03 3.09 1.39
N PRO A 386 -14.11 3.00 2.18
CA PRO A 386 -14.26 1.96 3.18
C PRO A 386 -14.59 0.62 2.52
N GLY A 387 -14.11 -0.45 3.13
CA GLY A 387 -14.38 -1.81 2.70
C GLY A 387 -14.14 -2.81 3.80
N GLN A 388 -14.02 -4.09 3.43
CA GLN A 388 -13.79 -5.19 4.35
C GLN A 388 -12.67 -6.10 3.83
N LEU A 389 -11.92 -6.70 4.74
CA LEU A 389 -10.83 -7.63 4.49
C LEU A 389 -11.04 -8.90 5.28
N PHE A 390 -11.01 -10.06 4.61
CA PHE A 390 -11.17 -11.39 5.20
C PHE A 390 -10.04 -12.30 4.72
N TYR A 391 -9.29 -12.92 5.63
CA TYR A 391 -8.33 -13.96 5.27
C TYR A 391 -9.00 -15.32 5.23
N LEU A 392 -8.63 -16.13 4.23
CA LEU A 392 -9.18 -17.46 4.00
C LEU A 392 -8.16 -18.50 4.47
N LEU A 393 -8.57 -19.37 5.37
CA LEU A 393 -7.72 -20.46 5.85
C LEU A 393 -8.51 -21.77 5.82
N LEU A 394 -7.85 -22.86 5.40
CA LEU A 394 -8.42 -24.19 5.54
C LEU A 394 -8.81 -24.44 6.99
N ARG A 395 -9.96 -25.05 7.17
CA ARG A 395 -10.36 -25.53 8.50
C ARG A 395 -9.30 -26.48 9.05
N PRO A 396 -9.11 -26.54 10.37
CA PRO A 396 -8.16 -27.46 11.02
C PRO A 396 -8.33 -28.90 10.64
#